data_7f3e7452a062df74d2505047146356d4
#
_entry.id   7f3e7452a062df74d2505047146356d4
#
_cell.length_a   1.000
_cell.length_b   1.000
_cell.length_c   1.000
_cell.angle_alpha   90.00
_cell.angle_beta   90.00
_cell.angle_gamma   90.00
#
_symmetry.space_group_name_H-M   'P 1'
#
loop_
_entity.id
_entity.type
_entity.pdbx_description
1 polymer ?
#
loop_
_entity_poly.entity_id
_entity_poly.type
_entity_poly.pdbx_seq_one_letter_code
_entity_poly.pdbx_strand_id
1 'polypeptide(L)'
;MMLIFASNLSLKLKNTTMIFKKEIQKLKLNQIITIRLLLILFAFTSACSSISCSDDDKNKNTEYPGTTVDVGTHKLMAYSVSKQSKYLVVFESGHGNDHTSWYSTGKSSEILSISDYLDSDVLLYDRAGYGKSGLNTESRDIKKLRSELETVVNQFANGRKVVLVGHSLGGLIIRDFAIKNPEKVAGLVFVDASHEKYNHYSQDQINLFYNNYKTAYGSNSGIALETLQLIEDFKYTATLPNLPDVPLIAITSMKTDAEHNLADRQLWYDSKESLKAGVTDFTHITTTKSGHFIQLEEPKLVLDNIRKIVSKLPI
;
A
#
# COMPACT_ATOMS: atom_id res chain seq x y z
N MET A 1 -19.87 38.61 53.56
CA MET A 1 -19.85 38.98 52.14
C MET A 1 -18.48 38.81 51.45
N MET A 2 -17.35 39.04 52.10
CA MET A 2 -15.98 38.91 51.56
C MET A 2 -15.54 37.45 51.24
N LEU A 3 -16.01 36.45 51.97
CA LEU A 3 -15.61 35.03 51.78
C LEU A 3 -16.21 34.36 50.52
N ILE A 4 -17.39 34.82 50.08
CA ILE A 4 -18.05 34.30 48.88
C ILE A 4 -17.38 34.84 47.61
N PHE A 5 -16.83 36.06 47.65
CA PHE A 5 -16.10 36.64 46.52
C PHE A 5 -14.75 35.95 46.27
N ALA A 6 -14.05 35.55 47.33
CA ALA A 6 -12.78 34.89 47.24
C ALA A 6 -12.91 33.45 46.71
N SER A 7 -14.00 32.73 47.05
CA SER A 7 -14.24 31.37 46.54
C SER A 7 -14.61 31.37 45.04
N ASN A 8 -15.41 32.34 44.59
CA ASN A 8 -15.77 32.48 43.18
C ASN A 8 -14.60 32.90 42.27
N LEU A 9 -13.66 33.72 42.81
CA LEU A 9 -12.47 34.13 42.09
C LEU A 9 -11.49 32.96 41.96
N SER A 10 -11.31 32.16 43.01
CA SER A 10 -10.49 30.94 42.99
C SER A 10 -11.01 29.89 42.02
N LEU A 11 -12.34 29.70 41.94
CA LEU A 11 -12.97 28.77 41.02
C LEU A 11 -12.83 29.22 39.55
N LYS A 12 -13.00 30.52 39.30
CA LYS A 12 -12.74 31.11 37.97
C LYS A 12 -11.29 30.94 37.51
N LEU A 13 -10.31 31.21 38.39
CA LEU A 13 -8.90 31.02 38.10
C LEU A 13 -8.56 29.55 37.80
N LYS A 14 -9.09 28.60 38.57
CA LYS A 14 -8.88 27.17 38.34
C LYS A 14 -9.48 26.73 36.98
N ASN A 15 -10.66 27.21 36.64
CA ASN A 15 -11.28 26.90 35.34
C ASN A 15 -10.51 27.50 34.17
N THR A 16 -10.04 28.75 34.29
CA THR A 16 -9.20 29.37 33.24
C THR A 16 -7.88 28.64 33.07
N THR A 17 -7.22 28.23 34.16
CA THR A 17 -5.97 27.46 34.14
C THR A 17 -6.17 26.07 33.49
N MET A 18 -7.32 25.43 33.72
CA MET A 18 -7.67 24.14 33.15
C MET A 18 -7.94 24.24 31.66
N ILE A 19 -8.64 25.29 31.21
CA ILE A 19 -8.86 25.58 29.79
C ILE A 19 -7.53 25.85 29.08
N PHE A 20 -6.65 26.68 29.68
CA PHE A 20 -5.34 27.00 29.12
C PHE A 20 -4.44 25.74 29.01
N LYS A 21 -4.47 24.85 30.01
CA LYS A 21 -3.76 23.57 29.94
C LYS A 21 -4.29 22.65 28.82
N LYS A 22 -5.60 22.61 28.61
CA LYS A 22 -6.21 21.85 27.51
C LYS A 22 -5.81 22.41 26.13
N GLU A 23 -5.80 23.73 25.98
CA GLU A 23 -5.36 24.37 24.73
C GLU A 23 -3.86 24.14 24.47
N ILE A 24 -2.99 24.23 25.48
CA ILE A 24 -1.58 23.90 25.33
C ILE A 24 -1.37 22.41 24.99
N GLN A 25 -2.13 21.50 25.58
CA GLN A 25 -2.09 20.08 25.20
C GLN A 25 -2.55 19.87 23.77
N LYS A 26 -3.59 20.56 23.33
CA LYS A 26 -4.10 20.51 21.96
C LYS A 26 -3.10 21.06 20.95
N LEU A 27 -2.42 22.19 21.29
CA LEU A 27 -1.34 22.76 20.48
C LEU A 27 -0.11 21.83 20.38
N LYS A 28 0.29 21.21 21.49
CA LYS A 28 1.38 20.23 21.49
C LYS A 28 1.03 18.99 20.70
N LEU A 29 -0.21 18.49 20.81
CA LEU A 29 -0.71 17.36 20.03
C LEU A 29 -0.72 17.70 18.55
N ASN A 30 -1.20 18.89 18.15
CA ASN A 30 -1.17 19.34 16.77
C ASN A 30 0.26 19.53 16.23
N GLN A 31 1.19 20.05 17.04
CA GLN A 31 2.61 20.11 16.66
C GLN A 31 3.24 18.72 16.47
N ILE A 32 2.92 17.77 17.36
CA ILE A 32 3.39 16.39 17.24
C ILE A 32 2.81 15.74 15.99
N ILE A 33 1.53 15.96 15.71
CA ILE A 33 0.87 15.47 14.49
C ILE A 33 1.51 16.10 13.23
N THR A 34 1.80 17.41 13.26
CA THR A 34 2.43 18.11 12.12
C THR A 34 3.87 17.62 11.90
N ILE A 35 4.64 17.39 12.97
CA ILE A 35 6.00 16.85 12.88
C ILE A 35 5.98 15.40 12.39
N ARG A 36 5.05 14.58 12.89
CA ARG A 36 4.84 13.20 12.40
C ARG A 36 4.49 13.15 10.91
N LEU A 37 3.62 14.05 10.46
CA LEU A 37 3.23 14.20 9.05
C LEU A 37 4.38 14.67 8.17
N LEU A 38 5.26 15.57 8.66
CA LEU A 38 6.47 16.00 7.95
C LEU A 38 7.50 14.88 7.82
N LEU A 39 7.62 13.99 8.82
CA LEU A 39 8.52 12.84 8.77
C LEU A 39 8.05 11.76 7.79
N ILE A 40 6.74 11.55 7.67
CA ILE A 40 6.15 10.68 6.62
C ILE A 40 6.50 11.23 5.23
N LEU A 41 6.38 12.55 5.02
CA LEU A 41 6.79 13.19 3.78
C LEU A 41 8.30 13.03 3.51
N PHE A 42 9.15 13.16 4.53
CA PHE A 42 10.60 13.06 4.37
C PHE A 42 11.05 11.62 4.04
N ALA A 43 10.35 10.61 4.56
CA ALA A 43 10.57 9.22 4.17
C ALA A 43 10.21 8.94 2.71
N PHE A 44 9.18 9.61 2.18
CA PHE A 44 8.77 9.51 0.77
C PHE A 44 9.70 10.28 -0.17
N THR A 45 10.25 11.44 0.23
CA THR A 45 11.12 12.25 -0.64
C THR A 45 12.57 11.75 -0.68
N SER A 46 13.04 11.04 0.35
CA SER A 46 14.41 10.53 0.41
C SER A 46 14.66 9.33 -0.53
N ALA A 47 13.62 8.72 -1.06
CA ALA A 47 13.74 7.62 -2.03
C ALA A 47 13.84 8.11 -3.51
N CYS A 48 13.53 9.39 -3.78
CA CYS A 48 13.47 9.93 -5.15
C CYS A 48 14.60 10.91 -5.52
N SER A 49 15.52 11.27 -4.64
CA SER A 49 16.56 12.25 -4.94
C SER A 49 17.96 11.66 -4.82
N SER A 50 18.41 10.97 -5.84
CA SER A 50 19.79 10.95 -6.34
C SER A 50 20.02 9.78 -7.33
N ILE A 51 19.60 9.96 -8.57
CA ILE A 51 20.26 9.29 -9.70
C ILE A 51 20.62 10.38 -10.69
N SER A 52 21.80 10.98 -10.47
CA SER A 52 22.54 11.66 -11.51
C SER A 52 23.23 10.59 -12.32
N CYS A 53 22.98 10.55 -13.63
CA CYS A 53 23.68 9.69 -14.56
C CYS A 53 25.19 10.00 -14.54
N SER A 54 25.99 8.99 -14.24
CA SER A 54 27.33 8.84 -14.76
C SER A 54 27.41 7.49 -15.45
N ASP A 55 27.71 7.51 -16.73
CA ASP A 55 27.97 6.33 -17.57
C ASP A 55 29.10 5.48 -16.99
N ASP A 56 29.00 4.20 -17.24
CA ASP A 56 29.93 3.10 -17.00
C ASP A 56 29.72 2.33 -15.66
N ASP A 57 28.66 1.50 -15.66
CA ASP A 57 28.77 0.18 -15.07
C ASP A 57 27.68 -0.75 -15.65
N LYS A 58 28.12 -1.92 -16.13
CA LYS A 58 27.23 -2.96 -16.69
C LYS A 58 26.39 -3.59 -15.62
N ASN A 59 25.44 -2.79 -15.07
CA ASN A 59 24.36 -3.28 -14.25
C ASN A 59 23.26 -3.75 -15.21
N LYS A 60 23.07 -5.06 -15.32
CA LYS A 60 21.88 -5.65 -15.95
C LYS A 60 20.64 -5.24 -15.16
N ASN A 61 20.21 -4.01 -15.32
CA ASN A 61 18.81 -3.65 -15.08
C ASN A 61 18.03 -4.41 -16.15
N THR A 62 17.52 -5.58 -15.81
CA THR A 62 16.55 -6.29 -16.63
C THR A 62 15.26 -5.48 -16.63
N GLU A 63 15.21 -4.45 -17.47
CA GLU A 63 13.99 -3.72 -17.74
C GLU A 63 13.05 -4.73 -18.44
N TYR A 64 11.95 -5.07 -17.77
CA TYR A 64 10.94 -5.93 -18.35
C TYR A 64 10.33 -5.26 -19.58
N PRO A 65 10.06 -5.99 -20.68
CA PRO A 65 9.45 -5.41 -21.87
C PRO A 65 8.08 -4.83 -21.53
N GLY A 66 7.91 -3.53 -21.83
CA GLY A 66 6.67 -2.82 -21.59
C GLY A 66 5.66 -3.02 -22.71
N THR A 67 4.40 -3.23 -22.36
CA THR A 67 3.26 -3.33 -23.26
C THR A 67 2.15 -2.41 -22.77
N THR A 68 1.52 -1.66 -23.67
CA THR A 68 0.36 -0.83 -23.32
C THR A 68 -0.92 -1.63 -23.25
N VAL A 69 -1.72 -1.35 -22.22
CA VAL A 69 -3.07 -1.90 -22.02
C VAL A 69 -4.07 -0.78 -22.15
N ASP A 70 -5.01 -0.90 -23.05
CA ASP A 70 -6.09 0.09 -23.21
C ASP A 70 -7.20 -0.20 -22.19
N VAL A 71 -7.48 0.76 -21.31
CA VAL A 71 -8.56 0.68 -20.32
C VAL A 71 -9.74 1.59 -20.66
N GLY A 72 -9.83 2.00 -21.93
CA GLY A 72 -10.91 2.78 -22.52
C GLY A 72 -10.61 4.27 -22.57
N THR A 73 -10.38 4.92 -21.43
CA THR A 73 -10.15 6.38 -21.36
C THR A 73 -8.66 6.76 -21.40
N HIS A 74 -7.78 5.81 -21.14
CA HIS A 74 -6.32 5.98 -21.14
C HIS A 74 -5.64 4.62 -21.32
N LYS A 75 -4.30 4.64 -21.34
CA LYS A 75 -3.50 3.42 -21.46
C LYS A 75 -2.63 3.25 -20.24
N LEU A 76 -2.57 2.02 -19.74
CA LEU A 76 -1.64 1.63 -18.68
C LEU A 76 -0.41 0.98 -19.32
N MET A 77 0.74 1.11 -18.64
CA MET A 77 1.95 0.40 -19.00
C MET A 77 2.09 -0.84 -18.13
N ALA A 78 2.16 -2.00 -18.78
CA ALA A 78 2.35 -3.28 -18.13
C ALA A 78 3.69 -3.91 -18.56
N TYR A 79 4.28 -4.68 -17.67
CA TYR A 79 5.59 -5.30 -17.83
C TYR A 79 5.47 -6.78 -17.49
N SER A 80 5.75 -7.65 -18.44
CA SER A 80 5.55 -9.08 -18.23
C SER A 80 6.74 -9.91 -18.69
N VAL A 81 6.95 -11.02 -17.97
CA VAL A 81 7.89 -12.07 -18.36
C VAL A 81 7.13 -13.39 -18.36
N SER A 82 7.18 -14.10 -19.50
CA SER A 82 6.56 -15.41 -19.63
C SER A 82 7.58 -16.52 -19.46
N LYS A 83 7.23 -17.50 -18.66
CA LYS A 83 7.92 -18.79 -18.50
C LYS A 83 7.02 -19.96 -18.90
N GLN A 84 5.91 -19.65 -19.53
CA GLN A 84 4.88 -20.61 -19.92
C GLN A 84 4.31 -21.39 -18.72
N SER A 85 4.23 -20.73 -17.57
CA SER A 85 3.73 -21.34 -16.35
C SER A 85 2.20 -21.41 -16.32
N LYS A 86 1.67 -22.32 -15.52
CA LYS A 86 0.23 -22.51 -15.35
C LYS A 86 -0.46 -21.31 -14.68
N TYR A 87 0.29 -20.55 -13.89
CA TYR A 87 -0.22 -19.40 -13.12
C TYR A 87 0.55 -18.14 -13.48
N LEU A 88 -0.17 -17.02 -13.50
CA LEU A 88 0.41 -15.69 -13.63
C LEU A 88 0.46 -15.04 -12.26
N VAL A 89 1.65 -14.58 -11.83
CA VAL A 89 1.82 -13.79 -10.61
C VAL A 89 1.72 -12.32 -10.96
N VAL A 90 0.75 -11.62 -10.38
CA VAL A 90 0.44 -10.22 -10.67
C VAL A 90 0.74 -9.37 -9.44
N PHE A 91 1.51 -8.30 -9.62
CA PHE A 91 1.94 -7.40 -8.57
C PHE A 91 1.19 -6.08 -8.60
N GLU A 92 0.56 -5.73 -7.46
CA GLU A 92 -0.18 -4.50 -7.25
C GLU A 92 0.55 -3.59 -6.27
N SER A 93 1.00 -2.42 -6.74
CA SER A 93 1.82 -1.49 -5.98
C SER A 93 1.01 -0.70 -4.93
N GLY A 94 1.71 -0.16 -3.93
CA GLY A 94 1.13 0.72 -2.92
C GLY A 94 0.79 2.12 -3.44
N HIS A 95 0.20 2.94 -2.58
CA HIS A 95 -0.07 4.35 -2.85
C HIS A 95 1.24 5.10 -3.10
N GLY A 96 1.29 5.87 -4.17
CA GLY A 96 2.48 6.64 -4.53
C GLY A 96 3.60 5.85 -5.23
N ASN A 97 3.39 4.56 -5.51
CA ASN A 97 4.40 3.68 -6.09
C ASN A 97 3.99 3.16 -7.46
N ASP A 98 4.98 3.04 -8.35
CA ASP A 98 4.88 2.37 -9.63
C ASP A 98 5.44 0.93 -9.54
N HIS A 99 5.55 0.24 -10.68
CA HIS A 99 6.05 -1.13 -10.77
C HIS A 99 7.47 -1.31 -10.19
N THR A 100 8.30 -0.26 -10.18
CA THR A 100 9.69 -0.34 -9.69
C THR A 100 9.78 -0.57 -8.18
N SER A 101 8.68 -0.33 -7.43
CA SER A 101 8.61 -0.62 -6.00
C SER A 101 8.74 -2.12 -5.67
N TRP A 102 8.68 -2.99 -6.67
CA TRP A 102 8.90 -4.42 -6.55
C TRP A 102 10.32 -4.86 -6.88
N TYR A 103 11.17 -3.92 -7.32
CA TYR A 103 12.57 -4.20 -7.56
C TYR A 103 13.39 -3.96 -6.30
N SER A 104 14.30 -4.88 -6.01
CA SER A 104 15.28 -4.68 -4.96
C SER A 104 16.15 -3.48 -5.32
N THR A 105 16.02 -2.37 -4.63
CA THR A 105 16.92 -1.23 -4.74
C THR A 105 18.03 -1.41 -3.73
N GLY A 106 19.24 -1.82 -4.15
CA GLY A 106 20.58 -1.61 -3.57
C GLY A 106 20.81 -1.44 -2.06
N LYS A 107 19.82 -1.61 -1.20
CA LYS A 107 20.01 -1.69 0.25
C LYS A 107 20.32 -3.11 0.74
N SER A 108 20.02 -4.11 -0.07
CA SER A 108 20.54 -5.46 0.10
C SER A 108 21.62 -5.70 -0.97
N SER A 109 22.69 -6.37 -0.61
CA SER A 109 23.77 -6.77 -1.52
C SER A 109 23.32 -7.74 -2.64
N GLU A 110 22.02 -8.09 -2.68
CA GLU A 110 21.42 -8.99 -3.64
C GLU A 110 20.29 -8.27 -4.37
N ILE A 111 20.54 -7.86 -5.62
CA ILE A 111 19.49 -7.45 -6.55
C ILE A 111 18.84 -8.74 -7.03
N LEU A 112 17.66 -9.07 -6.46
CA LEU A 112 16.87 -10.21 -6.89
C LEU A 112 15.94 -9.78 -8.02
N SER A 113 16.19 -10.28 -9.22
CA SER A 113 15.19 -10.21 -10.28
C SER A 113 14.00 -11.11 -9.91
N ILE A 114 12.78 -10.54 -9.85
CA ILE A 114 11.57 -11.32 -9.54
C ILE A 114 11.42 -12.48 -10.52
N SER A 115 11.66 -12.23 -11.83
CA SER A 115 11.55 -13.23 -12.87
C SER A 115 12.59 -14.34 -12.73
N ASP A 116 13.80 -14.03 -12.25
CA ASP A 116 14.83 -15.05 -12.05
C ASP A 116 14.55 -15.91 -10.80
N TYR A 117 13.87 -15.32 -9.83
CA TYR A 117 13.57 -16.01 -8.57
C TYR A 117 12.28 -16.83 -8.61
N LEU A 118 11.26 -16.40 -9.37
CA LEU A 118 9.99 -17.09 -9.51
C LEU A 118 9.96 -17.93 -10.79
N ASP A 119 9.62 -19.21 -10.68
CA ASP A 119 9.38 -20.11 -11.82
C ASP A 119 7.96 -19.94 -12.40
N SER A 120 7.44 -18.73 -12.37
CA SER A 120 6.09 -18.39 -12.82
C SER A 120 6.13 -17.22 -13.79
N ASP A 121 5.12 -17.11 -14.63
CA ASP A 121 4.89 -15.90 -15.39
C ASP A 121 4.67 -14.73 -14.42
N VAL A 122 5.23 -13.57 -14.74
CA VAL A 122 5.20 -12.37 -13.88
C VAL A 122 4.57 -11.22 -14.65
N LEU A 123 3.71 -10.47 -13.97
CA LEU A 123 3.08 -9.26 -14.47
C LEU A 123 3.17 -8.15 -13.42
N LEU A 124 3.78 -7.05 -13.82
CA LEU A 124 3.80 -5.79 -13.08
C LEU A 124 3.13 -4.73 -13.96
N TYR A 125 2.62 -3.67 -13.37
CA TYR A 125 2.08 -2.57 -14.15
C TYR A 125 2.09 -1.26 -13.36
N ASP A 126 1.98 -0.16 -14.08
CA ASP A 126 1.80 1.18 -13.53
C ASP A 126 0.33 1.53 -13.54
N ARG A 127 -0.25 1.91 -12.40
CA ARG A 127 -1.59 2.48 -12.39
C ARG A 127 -1.62 3.83 -13.11
N ALA A 128 -2.80 4.32 -13.46
CA ALA A 128 -2.95 5.62 -14.11
C ALA A 128 -2.31 6.76 -13.31
N GLY A 129 -1.50 7.56 -13.98
CA GLY A 129 -0.77 8.67 -13.39
C GLY A 129 0.50 8.27 -12.64
N TYR A 130 0.95 7.01 -12.80
CA TYR A 130 2.24 6.51 -12.30
C TYR A 130 3.12 6.01 -13.43
N GLY A 131 4.43 6.02 -13.22
CA GLY A 131 5.42 5.48 -14.14
C GLY A 131 5.24 5.93 -15.58
N LYS A 132 5.05 5.00 -16.49
CA LYS A 132 4.81 5.25 -17.93
C LYS A 132 3.33 5.18 -18.33
N SER A 133 2.41 5.02 -17.38
CA SER A 133 0.97 4.99 -17.64
C SER A 133 0.39 6.35 -17.92
N GLY A 134 -0.64 6.39 -18.77
CA GLY A 134 -1.38 7.60 -19.07
C GLY A 134 -2.11 8.14 -17.84
N LEU A 135 -2.46 9.42 -17.94
CA LEU A 135 -3.19 10.13 -16.91
C LEU A 135 -4.67 10.20 -17.24
N ASN A 136 -5.51 10.06 -16.23
CA ASN A 136 -6.95 10.21 -16.31
C ASN A 136 -7.43 11.10 -15.15
N THR A 137 -8.41 11.95 -15.40
CA THR A 137 -9.03 12.83 -14.41
C THR A 137 -10.26 12.24 -13.73
N GLU A 138 -10.62 10.99 -14.05
CA GLU A 138 -11.71 10.26 -13.38
C GLU A 138 -11.35 9.94 -11.92
N SER A 139 -12.37 9.58 -11.13
CA SER A 139 -12.17 9.08 -9.77
C SER A 139 -11.18 7.91 -9.75
N ARG A 140 -10.27 7.93 -8.79
CA ARG A 140 -9.27 6.87 -8.57
C ARG A 140 -9.62 6.04 -7.34
N ASP A 141 -10.92 5.76 -7.13
CA ASP A 141 -11.39 4.89 -6.05
C ASP A 141 -11.03 3.41 -6.30
N ILE A 142 -11.11 2.60 -5.25
CA ILE A 142 -10.78 1.17 -5.30
C ILE A 142 -11.55 0.42 -6.41
N LYS A 143 -12.80 0.79 -6.68
CA LYS A 143 -13.61 0.12 -7.72
C LYS A 143 -13.05 0.39 -9.11
N LYS A 144 -12.61 1.63 -9.37
CA LYS A 144 -11.96 2.00 -10.64
C LYS A 144 -10.61 1.31 -10.76
N LEU A 145 -9.78 1.33 -9.70
CA LEU A 145 -8.47 0.67 -9.66
C LEU A 145 -8.62 -0.84 -9.91
N ARG A 146 -9.59 -1.49 -9.25
CA ARG A 146 -9.91 -2.91 -9.49
C ARG A 146 -10.33 -3.18 -10.93
N SER A 147 -11.17 -2.33 -11.52
CA SER A 147 -11.63 -2.50 -12.90
C SER A 147 -10.48 -2.40 -13.91
N GLU A 148 -9.52 -1.51 -13.66
CA GLU A 148 -8.30 -1.40 -14.46
C GLU A 148 -7.39 -2.62 -14.30
N LEU A 149 -7.18 -3.08 -13.06
CA LEU A 149 -6.46 -4.34 -12.79
C LEU A 149 -7.13 -5.52 -13.51
N GLU A 150 -8.47 -5.58 -13.53
CA GLU A 150 -9.18 -6.63 -14.23
C GLU A 150 -8.91 -6.62 -15.75
N THR A 151 -8.86 -5.45 -16.36
CA THR A 151 -8.50 -5.30 -17.78
C THR A 151 -7.07 -5.76 -18.03
N VAL A 152 -6.13 -5.37 -17.17
CA VAL A 152 -4.72 -5.81 -17.23
C VAL A 152 -4.62 -7.33 -17.09
N VAL A 153 -5.26 -7.91 -16.08
CA VAL A 153 -5.26 -9.37 -15.86
C VAL A 153 -5.86 -10.11 -17.06
N ASN A 154 -7.00 -9.66 -17.59
CA ASN A 154 -7.64 -10.31 -18.72
C ASN A 154 -6.76 -10.34 -19.96
N GLN A 155 -5.96 -9.29 -20.21
CA GLN A 155 -5.05 -9.23 -21.36
C GLN A 155 -3.89 -10.23 -21.26
N PHE A 156 -3.36 -10.48 -20.04
CA PHE A 156 -2.14 -11.29 -19.88
C PHE A 156 -2.38 -12.71 -19.33
N ALA A 157 -3.49 -12.92 -18.62
CA ALA A 157 -3.77 -14.23 -18.02
C ALA A 157 -4.13 -15.32 -19.04
N ASN A 158 -4.67 -14.97 -20.20
CA ASN A 158 -5.10 -15.94 -21.22
C ASN A 158 -6.01 -17.06 -20.63
N GLY A 159 -6.96 -16.69 -19.77
CA GLY A 159 -7.88 -17.62 -19.11
C GLY A 159 -7.28 -18.38 -17.91
N ARG A 160 -6.00 -18.21 -17.60
CA ARG A 160 -5.37 -18.79 -16.41
C ARG A 160 -5.83 -18.08 -15.15
N LYS A 161 -5.81 -18.81 -14.03
CA LYS A 161 -5.94 -18.18 -12.73
C LYS A 161 -4.66 -17.45 -12.34
N VAL A 162 -4.80 -16.40 -11.53
CA VAL A 162 -3.69 -15.54 -11.08
C VAL A 162 -3.41 -15.71 -9.61
N VAL A 163 -2.14 -15.51 -9.22
CA VAL A 163 -1.72 -15.24 -7.85
C VAL A 163 -1.53 -13.74 -7.74
N LEU A 164 -2.29 -13.09 -6.87
CA LEU A 164 -2.22 -11.64 -6.65
C LEU A 164 -1.32 -11.32 -5.47
N VAL A 165 -0.41 -10.38 -5.67
CA VAL A 165 0.52 -9.88 -4.64
C VAL A 165 0.28 -8.38 -4.49
N GLY A 166 -0.16 -7.92 -3.32
CA GLY A 166 -0.51 -6.51 -3.10
C GLY A 166 0.20 -5.90 -1.91
N HIS A 167 0.86 -4.75 -2.14
CA HIS A 167 1.50 -3.95 -1.10
C HIS A 167 0.62 -2.77 -0.70
N SER A 168 0.50 -2.50 0.61
CA SER A 168 -0.18 -1.29 1.12
C SER A 168 -1.58 -1.12 0.52
N LEU A 169 -1.87 0.01 -0.17
CA LEU A 169 -3.12 0.26 -0.90
C LEU A 169 -3.44 -0.85 -1.92
N GLY A 170 -2.40 -1.39 -2.57
CA GLY A 170 -2.55 -2.52 -3.49
C GLY A 170 -3.21 -3.74 -2.87
N GLY A 171 -3.07 -3.92 -1.55
CA GLY A 171 -3.78 -4.96 -0.81
C GLY A 171 -5.31 -4.80 -0.83
N LEU A 172 -5.81 -3.56 -0.76
CA LEU A 172 -7.27 -3.30 -0.87
C LEU A 172 -7.76 -3.59 -2.30
N ILE A 173 -6.96 -3.24 -3.31
CA ILE A 173 -7.30 -3.44 -4.72
C ILE A 173 -7.40 -4.93 -5.04
N ILE A 174 -6.39 -5.73 -4.65
CA ILE A 174 -6.41 -7.18 -4.90
C ILE A 174 -7.48 -7.90 -4.07
N ARG A 175 -7.81 -7.38 -2.87
CA ARG A 175 -8.91 -7.89 -2.05
C ARG A 175 -10.25 -7.71 -2.75
N ASP A 176 -10.55 -6.51 -3.27
CA ASP A 176 -11.77 -6.26 -4.03
C ASP A 176 -11.80 -7.08 -5.32
N PHE A 177 -10.67 -7.19 -6.02
CA PHE A 177 -10.55 -8.05 -7.20
C PHE A 177 -10.90 -9.51 -6.90
N ALA A 178 -10.30 -10.08 -5.85
CA ALA A 178 -10.51 -11.48 -5.50
C ALA A 178 -11.97 -11.78 -5.11
N ILE A 179 -12.63 -10.84 -4.44
CA ILE A 179 -14.04 -10.96 -4.05
C ILE A 179 -14.96 -10.87 -5.28
N LYS A 180 -14.63 -10.01 -6.25
CA LYS A 180 -15.46 -9.79 -7.45
C LYS A 180 -15.21 -10.80 -8.56
N ASN A 181 -14.03 -11.45 -8.57
CA ASN A 181 -13.59 -12.40 -9.59
C ASN A 181 -12.99 -13.67 -8.94
N PRO A 182 -13.72 -14.37 -8.05
CA PRO A 182 -13.16 -15.50 -7.30
C PRO A 182 -12.69 -16.65 -8.20
N GLU A 183 -13.31 -16.82 -9.36
CA GLU A 183 -12.96 -17.85 -10.34
C GLU A 183 -11.61 -17.59 -11.02
N LYS A 184 -11.14 -16.33 -11.04
CA LYS A 184 -9.86 -15.92 -11.65
C LYS A 184 -8.68 -16.04 -10.68
N VAL A 185 -8.93 -16.22 -9.37
CA VAL A 185 -7.87 -16.17 -8.35
C VAL A 185 -7.46 -17.57 -7.92
N ALA A 186 -6.16 -17.82 -7.87
CA ALA A 186 -5.56 -19.05 -7.37
C ALA A 186 -4.94 -18.90 -5.99
N GLY A 187 -4.48 -17.70 -5.61
CA GLY A 187 -3.85 -17.43 -4.33
C GLY A 187 -3.61 -15.95 -4.11
N LEU A 188 -3.37 -15.57 -2.86
CA LEU A 188 -3.21 -14.18 -2.42
C LEU A 188 -1.99 -14.00 -1.52
N VAL A 189 -1.22 -12.94 -1.75
CA VAL A 189 -0.13 -12.50 -0.87
C VAL A 189 -0.33 -11.02 -0.55
N PHE A 190 -0.56 -10.72 0.72
CA PHE A 190 -0.66 -9.34 1.23
C PHE A 190 0.66 -8.94 1.87
N VAL A 191 1.31 -7.91 1.33
CA VAL A 191 2.59 -7.40 1.81
C VAL A 191 2.35 -6.07 2.52
N ASP A 192 2.38 -6.08 3.83
CA ASP A 192 2.10 -4.95 4.72
C ASP A 192 0.90 -4.11 4.27
N ALA A 193 -0.17 -4.81 3.86
CA ALA A 193 -1.33 -4.24 3.17
C ALA A 193 -2.13 -3.28 4.07
N SER A 194 -2.70 -2.24 3.48
CA SER A 194 -3.68 -1.38 4.17
C SER A 194 -4.94 -2.16 4.54
N HIS A 195 -5.64 -1.71 5.59
CA HIS A 195 -6.86 -2.36 6.05
C HIS A 195 -7.78 -1.35 6.76
N GLU A 196 -9.07 -1.38 6.49
CA GLU A 196 -10.07 -0.48 7.05
C GLU A 196 -10.21 -0.55 8.58
N LYS A 197 -9.82 -1.66 9.20
CA LYS A 197 -9.82 -1.79 10.68
C LYS A 197 -8.70 -1.02 11.36
N TYR A 198 -7.69 -0.59 10.62
CA TYR A 198 -6.55 0.16 11.15
C TYR A 198 -6.46 1.57 10.57
N ASN A 199 -6.62 1.73 9.26
CA ASN A 199 -6.44 3.00 8.60
C ASN A 199 -7.68 3.89 8.76
N HIS A 200 -7.51 4.97 9.52
CA HIS A 200 -8.54 5.99 9.74
C HIS A 200 -7.94 7.37 9.49
N TYR A 201 -8.47 8.08 8.51
CA TYR A 201 -8.04 9.44 8.18
C TYR A 201 -9.17 10.42 8.40
N SER A 202 -8.86 11.57 9.01
CA SER A 202 -9.75 12.72 9.03
C SER A 202 -9.70 13.46 7.68
N GLN A 203 -10.75 14.24 7.38
CA GLN A 203 -10.76 15.07 6.18
C GLN A 203 -9.60 16.07 6.16
N ASP A 204 -9.18 16.60 7.32
CA ASP A 204 -8.06 17.52 7.42
C ASP A 204 -6.73 16.85 7.06
N GLN A 205 -6.55 15.58 7.44
CA GLN A 205 -5.37 14.80 7.04
C GLN A 205 -5.36 14.53 5.53
N ILE A 206 -6.50 14.17 4.95
CA ILE A 206 -6.62 13.98 3.50
C ILE A 206 -6.32 15.28 2.75
N ASN A 207 -6.87 16.41 3.21
CA ASN A 207 -6.62 17.72 2.61
C ASN A 207 -5.13 18.09 2.67
N LEU A 208 -4.46 17.80 3.78
CA LEU A 208 -3.03 18.03 3.94
C LEU A 208 -2.22 17.15 2.99
N PHE A 209 -2.50 15.85 2.93
CA PHE A 209 -1.83 14.92 2.01
C PHE A 209 -2.02 15.33 0.56
N TYR A 210 -3.26 15.60 0.16
CA TYR A 210 -3.57 16.04 -1.19
C TYR A 210 -2.81 17.32 -1.58
N ASN A 211 -2.79 18.34 -0.72
CA ASN A 211 -2.08 19.59 -0.99
C ASN A 211 -0.57 19.37 -1.15
N ASN A 212 0.01 18.47 -0.35
CA ASN A 212 1.42 18.11 -0.45
C ASN A 212 1.71 17.38 -1.77
N TYR A 213 0.91 16.38 -2.12
CA TYR A 213 1.10 15.62 -3.36
C TYR A 213 0.78 16.46 -4.59
N LYS A 214 -0.24 17.30 -4.54
CA LYS A 214 -0.55 18.27 -5.59
C LYS A 214 0.63 19.20 -5.86
N THR A 215 1.29 19.67 -4.81
CA THR A 215 2.46 20.55 -4.94
C THR A 215 3.66 19.83 -5.53
N ALA A 216 3.89 18.56 -5.12
CA ALA A 216 5.04 17.78 -5.55
C ALA A 216 4.87 17.14 -6.95
N TYR A 217 3.66 16.69 -7.29
CA TYR A 217 3.41 15.84 -8.47
C TYR A 217 2.31 16.37 -9.40
N GLY A 218 1.65 17.45 -9.04
CA GLY A 218 0.50 18.02 -9.78
C GLY A 218 -0.85 17.50 -9.29
N SER A 219 -1.90 18.30 -9.49
CA SER A 219 -3.26 18.02 -9.01
C SER A 219 -3.90 16.77 -9.63
N ASN A 220 -3.45 16.39 -10.82
CA ASN A 220 -3.99 15.27 -11.57
C ASN A 220 -3.07 14.03 -11.52
N SER A 221 -2.02 14.05 -10.69
CA SER A 221 -1.17 12.85 -10.51
C SER A 221 -1.96 11.70 -9.86
N GLY A 222 -1.57 10.46 -10.15
CA GLY A 222 -2.22 9.26 -9.58
C GLY A 222 -2.30 9.35 -8.07
N ILE A 223 -1.18 9.67 -7.41
CA ILE A 223 -1.11 9.79 -5.95
C ILE A 223 -2.06 10.85 -5.38
N ALA A 224 -2.19 12.02 -6.04
CA ALA A 224 -3.09 13.08 -5.57
C ALA A 224 -4.56 12.66 -5.70
N LEU A 225 -4.93 12.03 -6.81
CA LEU A 225 -6.31 11.59 -7.05
C LEU A 225 -6.69 10.39 -6.17
N GLU A 226 -5.81 9.42 -5.98
CA GLU A 226 -6.03 8.30 -5.06
C GLU A 226 -6.18 8.78 -3.60
N THR A 227 -5.39 9.79 -3.18
CA THR A 227 -5.49 10.37 -1.83
C THR A 227 -6.90 10.87 -1.51
N LEU A 228 -7.55 11.52 -2.47
CA LEU A 228 -8.91 12.07 -2.27
C LEU A 228 -9.96 10.99 -2.02
N GLN A 229 -9.68 9.74 -2.38
CA GLN A 229 -10.62 8.62 -2.27
C GLN A 229 -10.45 7.82 -0.97
N LEU A 230 -9.32 7.94 -0.26
CA LEU A 230 -8.95 7.03 0.84
C LEU A 230 -10.04 6.86 1.91
N ILE A 231 -10.72 7.94 2.32
CA ILE A 231 -11.80 7.82 3.34
C ILE A 231 -12.94 6.95 2.81
N GLU A 232 -13.41 7.21 1.61
CA GLU A 232 -14.53 6.47 1.01
C GLU A 232 -14.11 5.05 0.63
N ASP A 233 -12.87 4.86 0.23
CA ASP A 233 -12.30 3.54 -0.05
C ASP A 233 -12.26 2.65 1.20
N PHE A 234 -11.85 3.17 2.36
CA PHE A 234 -11.90 2.41 3.61
C PHE A 234 -13.34 2.13 4.06
N LYS A 235 -14.28 3.06 3.86
CA LYS A 235 -15.69 2.79 4.10
C LYS A 235 -16.23 1.70 3.18
N TYR A 236 -15.88 1.77 1.90
CA TYR A 236 -16.29 0.75 0.93
C TYR A 236 -15.71 -0.62 1.28
N THR A 237 -14.39 -0.70 1.53
CA THR A 237 -13.75 -1.99 1.84
C THR A 237 -14.27 -2.62 3.14
N ALA A 238 -14.75 -1.82 4.09
CA ALA A 238 -15.43 -2.30 5.29
C ALA A 238 -16.76 -3.02 5.01
N THR A 239 -17.37 -2.80 3.84
CA THR A 239 -18.61 -3.46 3.42
C THR A 239 -18.38 -4.75 2.64
N LEU A 240 -17.13 -5.07 2.29
CA LEU A 240 -16.82 -6.24 1.47
C LEU A 240 -17.05 -7.54 2.28
N PRO A 241 -17.55 -8.59 1.64
CA PRO A 241 -17.64 -9.91 2.24
C PRO A 241 -16.26 -10.53 2.47
N ASN A 242 -16.25 -11.73 3.03
CA ASN A 242 -15.03 -12.52 3.18
C ASN A 242 -14.35 -12.78 1.82
N LEU A 243 -13.04 -12.97 1.86
CA LEU A 243 -12.26 -13.42 0.71
C LEU A 243 -12.71 -14.81 0.23
N PRO A 244 -12.51 -15.16 -1.04
CA PRO A 244 -12.69 -16.53 -1.51
C PRO A 244 -11.71 -17.47 -0.78
N ASP A 245 -12.12 -18.73 -0.61
CA ASP A 245 -11.29 -19.76 0.02
C ASP A 245 -10.19 -20.23 -0.93
N VAL A 246 -9.11 -19.47 -0.98
CA VAL A 246 -7.87 -19.75 -1.71
C VAL A 246 -6.66 -19.59 -0.78
N PRO A 247 -5.52 -20.25 -1.04
CA PRO A 247 -4.32 -20.06 -0.23
C PRO A 247 -3.96 -18.59 -0.09
N LEU A 248 -3.75 -18.14 1.15
CA LEU A 248 -3.48 -16.76 1.49
C LEU A 248 -2.30 -16.63 2.45
N ILE A 249 -1.34 -15.77 2.12
CA ILE A 249 -0.26 -15.37 3.03
C ILE A 249 -0.35 -13.86 3.26
N ALA A 250 -0.42 -13.46 4.54
CA ALA A 250 -0.22 -12.08 4.97
C ALA A 250 1.21 -11.93 5.54
N ILE A 251 1.94 -10.90 5.11
CA ILE A 251 3.27 -10.56 5.62
C ILE A 251 3.16 -9.16 6.23
N THR A 252 3.47 -9.02 7.52
CA THR A 252 3.23 -7.78 8.27
C THR A 252 4.48 -7.32 9.00
N SER A 253 4.80 -6.03 8.87
CA SER A 253 5.86 -5.39 9.65
C SER A 253 5.40 -5.16 11.09
N MET A 254 6.18 -5.69 12.04
CA MET A 254 6.07 -5.43 13.47
C MET A 254 7.20 -4.53 13.98
N LYS A 255 7.97 -3.93 13.06
CA LYS A 255 9.06 -3.00 13.40
C LYS A 255 8.48 -1.72 14.00
N THR A 256 8.88 -1.43 15.23
CA THR A 256 8.53 -0.17 15.89
C THR A 256 9.44 0.96 15.41
N ASP A 257 8.91 2.15 15.38
CA ASP A 257 9.60 3.40 15.05
C ASP A 257 9.03 4.57 15.86
N ALA A 258 9.39 5.80 15.53
CA ALA A 258 8.91 6.99 16.21
C ALA A 258 7.39 7.22 16.06
N GLU A 259 6.78 6.64 15.04
CA GLU A 259 5.36 6.83 14.67
C GLU A 259 4.49 5.65 15.11
N HIS A 260 5.08 4.44 15.21
CA HIS A 260 4.37 3.20 15.49
C HIS A 260 5.00 2.48 16.67
N ASN A 261 4.34 2.54 17.81
CA ASN A 261 4.70 1.76 19.00
C ASN A 261 4.17 0.32 18.90
N LEU A 262 4.44 -0.50 19.92
CA LEU A 262 3.99 -1.90 19.95
C LEU A 262 2.47 -2.05 19.87
N ALA A 263 1.70 -1.14 20.50
CA ALA A 263 0.23 -1.22 20.46
C ALA A 263 -0.29 -0.90 19.05
N ASP A 264 0.28 0.08 18.36
CA ASP A 264 -0.06 0.39 16.97
C ASP A 264 0.27 -0.80 16.05
N ARG A 265 1.42 -1.45 16.26
CA ARG A 265 1.82 -2.65 15.50
C ARG A 265 0.91 -3.84 15.79
N GLN A 266 0.43 -4.00 17.01
CA GLN A 266 -0.53 -5.04 17.34
C GLN A 266 -1.87 -4.82 16.62
N LEU A 267 -2.41 -3.59 16.62
CA LEU A 267 -3.61 -3.24 15.86
C LEU A 267 -3.42 -3.47 14.36
N TRP A 268 -2.23 -3.14 13.84
CA TRP A 268 -1.87 -3.40 12.45
C TRP A 268 -1.87 -4.89 12.15
N TYR A 269 -1.25 -5.71 13.01
CA TYR A 269 -1.28 -7.17 12.92
C TYR A 269 -2.70 -7.73 12.97
N ASP A 270 -3.50 -7.34 13.96
CA ASP A 270 -4.87 -7.83 14.17
C ASP A 270 -5.77 -7.53 12.97
N SER A 271 -5.54 -6.40 12.31
CA SER A 271 -6.27 -6.06 11.09
C SER A 271 -6.04 -7.08 9.98
N LYS A 272 -4.82 -7.63 9.81
CA LYS A 272 -4.49 -8.68 8.81
C LYS A 272 -4.96 -10.06 9.25
N GLU A 273 -4.94 -10.34 10.56
CA GLU A 273 -5.52 -11.57 11.09
C GLU A 273 -7.01 -11.71 10.71
N SER A 274 -7.72 -10.59 10.54
CA SER A 274 -9.13 -10.65 10.15
C SER A 274 -9.36 -11.15 8.72
N LEU A 275 -8.32 -11.15 7.85
CA LEU A 275 -8.41 -11.68 6.48
C LEU A 275 -8.58 -13.21 6.44
N LYS A 276 -8.32 -13.91 7.54
CA LYS A 276 -8.51 -15.36 7.65
C LYS A 276 -9.99 -15.80 7.62
N ALA A 277 -10.93 -14.87 7.80
CA ALA A 277 -12.34 -15.21 7.80
C ALA A 277 -12.77 -15.84 6.46
N GLY A 278 -13.19 -17.11 6.51
CA GLY A 278 -13.59 -17.87 5.33
C GLY A 278 -12.43 -18.46 4.50
N VAL A 279 -11.17 -18.35 4.97
CA VAL A 279 -9.98 -18.88 4.29
C VAL A 279 -9.41 -20.03 5.10
N THR A 280 -9.37 -21.25 4.54
CA THR A 280 -8.88 -22.46 5.22
C THR A 280 -7.36 -22.58 5.23
N ASP A 281 -6.67 -22.16 4.16
CA ASP A 281 -5.20 -22.12 4.06
C ASP A 281 -4.70 -20.69 4.24
N PHE A 282 -4.70 -20.24 5.49
CA PHE A 282 -4.23 -18.91 5.89
C PHE A 282 -2.90 -19.01 6.65
N THR A 283 -1.92 -18.21 6.26
CA THR A 283 -0.65 -18.04 6.97
C THR A 283 -0.37 -16.57 7.22
N HIS A 284 -0.09 -16.18 8.47
CA HIS A 284 0.35 -14.85 8.82
C HIS A 284 1.82 -14.86 9.25
N ILE A 285 2.64 -14.07 8.59
CA ILE A 285 4.08 -13.95 8.82
C ILE A 285 4.37 -12.53 9.28
N THR A 286 5.26 -12.39 10.26
CA THR A 286 5.69 -11.09 10.77
C THR A 286 7.19 -10.91 10.61
N THR A 287 7.63 -9.66 10.47
CA THR A 287 9.03 -9.27 10.53
C THR A 287 9.23 -8.03 11.39
N THR A 288 10.36 -7.96 12.09
CA THR A 288 10.82 -6.75 12.81
C THR A 288 12.04 -6.11 12.14
N LYS A 289 12.52 -6.71 11.03
CA LYS A 289 13.71 -6.25 10.32
C LYS A 289 13.39 -5.13 9.35
N SER A 290 12.29 -5.24 8.62
CA SER A 290 11.82 -4.24 7.66
C SER A 290 10.66 -3.40 8.20
N GLY A 291 10.56 -2.17 7.69
CA GLY A 291 9.40 -1.29 7.88
C GLY A 291 8.29 -1.62 6.90
N HIS A 292 7.55 -0.57 6.48
CA HIS A 292 6.40 -0.70 5.58
C HIS A 292 6.76 -1.28 4.20
N PHE A 293 7.98 -1.07 3.71
CA PHE A 293 8.43 -1.53 2.39
C PHE A 293 9.15 -2.88 2.48
N ILE A 294 8.47 -3.91 2.98
CA ILE A 294 9.04 -5.27 3.16
C ILE A 294 9.64 -5.79 1.84
N GLN A 295 8.98 -5.54 0.72
CA GLN A 295 9.44 -5.99 -0.60
C GLN A 295 10.77 -5.37 -1.05
N LEU A 296 11.14 -4.21 -0.49
CA LEU A 296 12.41 -3.54 -0.78
C LEU A 296 13.49 -3.84 0.27
N GLU A 297 13.09 -4.03 1.53
CA GLU A 297 14.02 -4.24 2.64
C GLU A 297 14.30 -5.73 2.89
N GLU A 298 13.32 -6.62 2.64
CA GLU A 298 13.42 -8.08 2.75
C GLU A 298 12.81 -8.77 1.51
N PRO A 299 13.29 -8.51 0.28
CA PRO A 299 12.69 -9.04 -0.96
C PRO A 299 12.61 -10.57 -0.95
N LYS A 300 13.61 -11.25 -0.40
CA LYS A 300 13.62 -12.72 -0.29
C LYS A 300 12.46 -13.24 0.55
N LEU A 301 12.10 -12.56 1.65
CA LEU A 301 10.95 -12.95 2.47
C LEU A 301 9.65 -12.94 1.65
N VAL A 302 9.46 -11.91 0.83
CA VAL A 302 8.26 -11.80 -0.01
C VAL A 302 8.27 -12.87 -1.10
N LEU A 303 9.38 -13.00 -1.84
CA LEU A 303 9.51 -13.94 -2.97
C LEU A 303 9.39 -15.41 -2.53
N ASP A 304 9.98 -15.80 -1.39
CA ASP A 304 9.85 -17.15 -0.84
C ASP A 304 8.39 -17.48 -0.51
N ASN A 305 7.62 -16.51 -0.02
CA ASN A 305 6.22 -16.71 0.30
C ASN A 305 5.32 -16.73 -0.93
N ILE A 306 5.66 -16.01 -2.00
CA ILE A 306 5.01 -16.16 -3.30
C ILE A 306 5.25 -17.57 -3.85
N ARG A 307 6.50 -18.05 -3.82
CA ARG A 307 6.83 -19.44 -4.22
C ARG A 307 6.06 -20.46 -3.43
N LYS A 308 5.92 -20.25 -2.11
CA LYS A 308 5.14 -21.12 -1.23
C LYS A 308 3.66 -21.19 -1.63
N ILE A 309 3.05 -20.06 -2.01
CA ILE A 309 1.69 -20.07 -2.57
C ILE A 309 1.65 -20.87 -3.86
N VAL A 310 2.49 -20.54 -4.84
CA VAL A 310 2.50 -21.20 -6.14
C VAL A 310 2.71 -22.71 -6.03
N SER A 311 3.59 -23.16 -5.13
CA SER A 311 3.88 -24.61 -4.93
C SER A 311 2.71 -25.41 -4.34
N LYS A 312 1.74 -24.76 -3.70
CA LYS A 312 0.52 -25.39 -3.18
C LYS A 312 -0.57 -25.56 -4.24
N LEU A 313 -0.44 -24.86 -5.37
CA LEU A 313 -1.48 -24.88 -6.40
C LEU A 313 -1.38 -26.16 -7.25
N PRO A 314 -2.50 -26.68 -7.76
CA PRO A 314 -2.49 -27.85 -8.62
C PRO A 314 -1.57 -27.67 -9.84
N ILE A 315 -0.77 -28.72 -10.15
CA ILE A 315 0.13 -28.78 -11.32
C ILE A 315 -0.68 -28.91 -12.60
#